data_b2653612aec72117bd4a55bd04f9d7ee
#
_entry.id   b2653612aec72117bd4a55bd04f9d7ee
#
_cell.length_a   1.000
_cell.length_b   1.000
_cell.length_c   1.000
_cell.angle_alpha   90.00
_cell.angle_beta   90.00
_cell.angle_gamma   90.00
#
_symmetry.space_group_name_H-M   'P 1'
#
loop_
_entity.id
_entity.type
_entity.pdbx_description
1 polymer ?
#
loop_
_entity_poly.entity_id
_entity_poly.type
_entity_poly.pdbx_seq_one_letter_code
_entity_poly.pdbx_strand_id
1 'polypeptide(L)'
;MSYASARTAGAGLDRIWADLDRQGYALTDEAAIGLPEKFRENFGQTYFNDQTLYRYEGDWPVDRKRARDVIRYQWHDDGLHVEEHDTITITDRAGIAGKRDHVRVMFLRDSQAKELIHTFLNLVPPGRRQADGTFGVNLFRTFTNVVTTPHNDQEQFCIFYIVNRIGGGAETYLYRPEDVPDQGEPTADPVLRHQLDPGEIIIFEDRLFKHGATPLEAPNDGIAMRDAVVCTVDYPGTYLAAAN
;
A
#
# COMPACT_ATOMS: atom_id res chain seq x y z
N MET A 1 24.25 8.71 4.80
CA MET A 1 23.16 9.64 5.19
C MET A 1 23.73 10.78 6.01
N SER A 2 23.34 12.03 5.71
CA SER A 2 23.79 13.16 6.51
C SER A 2 23.03 13.18 7.84
N TYR A 3 23.67 13.71 8.92
CA TYR A 3 23.07 13.83 10.27
C TYR A 3 21.75 14.64 10.28
N ALA A 4 21.57 15.56 9.35
CA ALA A 4 20.35 16.33 9.18
C ALA A 4 19.19 15.49 8.62
N SER A 5 19.46 14.60 7.66
CA SER A 5 18.44 13.71 7.09
C SER A 5 17.88 12.72 8.11
N ALA A 6 18.74 12.16 8.97
CA ALA A 6 18.30 11.23 10.02
C ALA A 6 17.42 11.92 11.11
N ARG A 7 17.70 13.18 11.42
CA ARG A 7 16.87 13.94 12.38
C ARG A 7 15.50 14.32 11.81
N THR A 8 15.42 14.65 10.54
CA THR A 8 14.16 14.98 9.87
C THR A 8 13.26 13.76 9.75
N ALA A 9 13.82 12.61 9.38
CA ALA A 9 13.08 11.36 9.33
C ALA A 9 12.54 10.93 10.71
N GLY A 10 13.32 11.12 11.79
CA GLY A 10 12.86 10.82 13.16
C GLY A 10 11.64 11.64 13.55
N ALA A 11 11.67 12.96 13.32
CA ALA A 11 10.54 13.85 13.63
C ALA A 11 9.29 13.53 12.78
N GLY A 12 9.49 13.08 11.52
CA GLY A 12 8.42 12.63 10.64
C GLY A 12 7.72 11.38 11.18
N LEU A 13 8.50 10.39 11.63
CA LEU A 13 7.98 9.15 12.22
C LEU A 13 7.18 9.41 13.50
N ASP A 14 7.70 10.24 14.40
CA ASP A 14 7.01 10.59 15.66
C ASP A 14 5.63 11.19 15.39
N ARG A 15 5.51 12.06 14.37
CA ARG A 15 4.24 12.63 13.94
C ARG A 15 3.29 11.57 13.38
N ILE A 16 3.79 10.70 12.51
CA ILE A 16 3.00 9.61 11.92
C ILE A 16 2.44 8.71 13.03
N TRP A 17 3.27 8.32 14.00
CA TRP A 17 2.86 7.48 15.11
C TRP A 17 1.82 8.17 15.99
N ALA A 18 2.00 9.46 16.29
CA ALA A 18 1.02 10.24 17.04
C ALA A 18 -0.32 10.36 16.32
N ASP A 19 -0.31 10.53 14.98
CA ASP A 19 -1.52 10.59 14.18
C ASP A 19 -2.23 9.22 14.14
N LEU A 20 -1.49 8.11 13.98
CA LEU A 20 -2.04 6.76 14.06
C LEU A 20 -2.68 6.47 15.41
N ASP A 21 -2.04 6.88 16.51
CA ASP A 21 -2.58 6.71 17.85
C ASP A 21 -3.85 7.54 18.09
N ARG A 22 -3.90 8.74 17.52
CA ARG A 22 -5.00 9.67 17.71
C ARG A 22 -6.24 9.33 16.88
N GLN A 23 -6.05 8.92 15.63
CA GLN A 23 -7.15 8.82 14.66
C GLN A 23 -7.14 7.55 13.80
N GLY A 24 -6.12 6.69 13.93
CA GLY A 24 -6.01 5.42 13.20
C GLY A 24 -5.44 5.53 11.78
N TYR A 25 -5.12 6.73 11.32
CA TYR A 25 -4.45 6.95 10.04
C TYR A 25 -3.50 8.14 10.09
N ALA A 26 -2.53 8.19 9.19
CA ALA A 26 -1.63 9.31 8.99
C ALA A 26 -1.37 9.57 7.50
N LEU A 27 -1.32 10.85 7.13
CA LEU A 27 -0.85 11.33 5.83
C LEU A 27 0.59 11.82 5.98
N THR A 28 1.44 11.48 5.03
CA THR A 28 2.85 11.87 5.01
C THR A 28 3.37 11.92 3.57
N ASP A 29 4.66 12.20 3.40
CA ASP A 29 5.32 12.25 2.11
C ASP A 29 6.74 11.66 2.18
N GLU A 30 7.37 11.54 1.01
CA GLU A 30 8.73 11.02 0.84
C GLU A 30 9.76 11.74 1.71
N ALA A 31 9.67 13.06 1.80
CA ALA A 31 10.64 13.87 2.52
C ALA A 31 10.53 13.65 4.03
N ALA A 32 9.31 13.58 4.55
CA ALA A 32 9.04 13.36 5.97
C ALA A 32 9.54 12.00 6.48
N ILE A 33 9.55 10.97 5.61
CA ILE A 33 10.03 9.63 5.96
C ILE A 33 11.49 9.36 5.51
N GLY A 34 12.14 10.37 4.92
CA GLY A 34 13.56 10.33 4.58
C GLY A 34 13.91 9.56 3.31
N LEU A 35 12.97 9.34 2.39
CA LEU A 35 13.29 8.80 1.08
C LEU A 35 14.13 9.81 0.27
N PRO A 36 15.11 9.34 -0.55
CA PRO A 36 15.95 10.23 -1.37
C PRO A 36 15.12 11.04 -2.39
N GLU A 37 15.56 12.27 -2.70
CA GLU A 37 14.88 13.20 -3.61
C GLU A 37 14.49 12.58 -4.99
N LYS A 38 15.31 11.67 -5.53
CA LYS A 38 15.04 10.99 -6.81
C LYS A 38 14.47 9.59 -6.65
N PHE A 39 14.11 9.20 -5.44
CA PHE A 39 13.63 7.84 -5.16
C PHE A 39 12.44 7.47 -6.06
N ARG A 40 11.41 8.30 -6.05
CA ARG A 40 10.16 8.05 -6.77
C ARG A 40 10.34 7.95 -8.29
N GLU A 41 11.15 8.84 -8.88
CA GLU A 41 11.46 8.81 -10.30
C GLU A 41 12.16 7.51 -10.70
N ASN A 42 13.22 7.14 -9.99
CA ASN A 42 13.98 5.91 -10.25
C ASN A 42 13.14 4.66 -10.03
N PHE A 43 12.37 4.62 -8.93
CA PHE A 43 11.47 3.50 -8.62
C PHE A 43 10.38 3.37 -9.68
N GLY A 44 9.79 4.48 -10.12
CA GLY A 44 8.80 4.52 -11.18
C GLY A 44 9.33 3.97 -12.51
N GLN A 45 10.51 4.38 -12.92
CA GLN A 45 11.16 3.88 -14.14
C GLN A 45 11.49 2.38 -14.05
N THR A 46 11.93 1.91 -12.89
CA THR A 46 12.33 0.51 -12.69
C THR A 46 11.12 -0.43 -12.65
N TYR A 47 10.04 -0.04 -12.00
CA TYR A 47 8.96 -0.96 -11.67
C TYR A 47 7.64 -0.70 -12.41
N PHE A 48 7.36 0.53 -12.83
CA PHE A 48 6.09 0.84 -13.50
C PHE A 48 6.25 0.85 -15.03
N ASN A 49 6.51 -0.32 -15.59
CA ASN A 49 6.69 -0.55 -17.03
C ASN A 49 6.05 -1.88 -17.46
N ASP A 50 5.97 -2.11 -18.77
CA ASP A 50 5.30 -3.28 -19.37
C ASP A 50 6.10 -4.59 -19.20
N GLN A 51 7.34 -4.54 -18.74
CA GLN A 51 8.13 -5.74 -18.42
C GLN A 51 7.82 -6.25 -17.01
N THR A 52 7.40 -5.36 -16.11
CA THR A 52 7.10 -5.67 -14.71
C THR A 52 5.61 -5.86 -14.45
N LEU A 53 4.77 -5.04 -15.10
CA LEU A 53 3.33 -5.01 -14.81
C LEU A 53 2.53 -5.76 -15.87
N TYR A 54 1.63 -6.64 -15.41
CA TYR A 54 0.80 -7.49 -16.27
C TYR A 54 -0.68 -7.29 -15.99
N ARG A 55 -1.50 -7.49 -17.04
CA ARG A 55 -2.95 -7.66 -16.91
C ARG A 55 -3.27 -9.11 -16.61
N TYR A 56 -4.25 -9.32 -15.74
CA TYR A 56 -4.74 -10.64 -15.38
C TYR A 56 -6.19 -10.80 -15.80
N GLU A 57 -6.52 -11.94 -16.41
CA GLU A 57 -7.89 -12.28 -16.75
C GLU A 57 -8.74 -12.36 -15.47
N GLY A 58 -9.92 -11.77 -15.51
CA GLY A 58 -10.82 -11.69 -14.35
C GLY A 58 -10.38 -10.73 -13.25
N ASP A 59 -9.34 -9.91 -13.49
CA ASP A 59 -9.01 -8.83 -12.58
C ASP A 59 -10.00 -7.67 -12.71
N TRP A 60 -10.28 -6.99 -11.62
CA TRP A 60 -11.15 -5.81 -11.62
C TRP A 60 -10.41 -4.62 -11.02
N PRO A 61 -10.39 -3.49 -11.70
CA PRO A 61 -10.90 -3.25 -13.06
C PRO A 61 -10.06 -3.97 -14.13
N VAL A 62 -10.70 -4.29 -15.25
CA VAL A 62 -10.13 -5.12 -16.34
C VAL A 62 -8.91 -4.50 -17.02
N ASP A 63 -8.71 -3.20 -16.91
CA ASP A 63 -7.60 -2.44 -17.49
C ASP A 63 -6.42 -2.25 -16.52
N ARG A 64 -6.57 -2.67 -15.26
CA ARG A 64 -5.49 -2.60 -14.27
C ARG A 64 -4.34 -3.54 -14.64
N LYS A 65 -3.11 -3.01 -14.56
CA LYS A 65 -1.89 -3.82 -14.58
C LYS A 65 -1.33 -3.92 -13.17
N ARG A 66 -0.77 -5.06 -12.82
CA ARG A 66 -0.15 -5.24 -11.52
C ARG A 66 1.01 -6.23 -11.50
N ALA A 67 1.82 -6.13 -10.45
CA ALA A 67 2.77 -7.12 -10.01
C ALA A 67 2.78 -7.16 -8.48
N ARG A 68 3.33 -8.21 -7.90
CA ARG A 68 3.29 -8.41 -6.45
C ARG A 68 4.57 -9.05 -5.92
N ASP A 69 4.85 -8.77 -4.65
CA ASP A 69 5.78 -9.55 -3.84
C ASP A 69 5.24 -9.74 -2.41
N VAL A 70 5.78 -10.70 -1.70
CA VAL A 70 5.53 -10.92 -0.27
C VAL A 70 6.87 -11.12 0.40
N ILE A 71 7.09 -10.35 1.44
CA ILE A 71 8.33 -10.31 2.22
C ILE A 71 8.03 -10.84 3.62
N ARG A 72 8.87 -11.71 4.15
CA ARG A 72 8.89 -12.00 5.59
C ARG A 72 9.71 -10.93 6.29
N TYR A 73 9.24 -10.51 7.45
CA TYR A 73 10.00 -9.60 8.30
C TYR A 73 10.09 -10.13 9.72
N GLN A 74 11.17 -9.77 10.39
CA GLN A 74 11.41 -10.06 11.79
C GLN A 74 12.06 -8.84 12.46
N TRP A 75 11.53 -8.48 13.63
CA TRP A 75 12.13 -7.46 14.48
C TRP A 75 12.97 -8.11 15.54
N HIS A 76 14.27 -7.84 15.53
CA HIS A 76 15.25 -8.29 16.52
C HIS A 76 15.81 -7.10 17.29
N ASP A 77 16.58 -7.37 18.35
CA ASP A 77 17.25 -6.31 19.14
C ASP A 77 18.24 -5.49 18.30
N ASP A 78 18.82 -6.09 17.27
CA ASP A 78 19.74 -5.45 16.31
C ASP A 78 19.04 -4.76 15.14
N GLY A 79 17.71 -4.87 15.02
CA GLY A 79 16.90 -4.17 14.01
C GLY A 79 15.94 -5.04 13.22
N LEU A 80 15.51 -4.50 12.09
CA LEU A 80 14.58 -5.15 11.16
C LEU A 80 15.32 -6.04 10.17
N HIS A 81 14.99 -7.31 10.16
CA HIS A 81 15.43 -8.29 9.17
C HIS A 81 14.31 -8.59 8.19
N VAL A 82 14.63 -8.66 6.89
CA VAL A 82 13.67 -8.98 5.82
C VAL A 82 14.24 -10.04 4.90
N GLU A 83 13.39 -10.96 4.48
CA GLU A 83 13.70 -12.01 3.53
C GLU A 83 12.55 -12.26 2.56
N GLU A 84 12.85 -12.78 1.36
CA GLU A 84 11.82 -13.14 0.39
C GLU A 84 10.97 -14.29 0.92
N HIS A 85 9.65 -14.19 0.80
CA HIS A 85 8.75 -15.29 1.12
C HIS A 85 8.84 -16.39 0.04
N ASP A 86 8.81 -17.65 0.43
CA ASP A 86 9.02 -18.78 -0.49
C ASP A 86 7.91 -18.90 -1.53
N THR A 87 6.68 -18.58 -1.16
CA THR A 87 5.52 -18.71 -2.05
C THR A 87 4.65 -17.46 -2.01
N ILE A 88 4.11 -17.08 -3.19
CA ILE A 88 3.02 -16.12 -3.30
C ILE A 88 1.79 -16.88 -3.76
N THR A 89 1.01 -17.39 -2.84
CA THR A 89 -0.32 -17.90 -3.13
C THR A 89 -1.32 -16.89 -2.60
N ILE A 90 -2.01 -16.20 -3.51
CA ILE A 90 -3.14 -15.36 -3.12
C ILE A 90 -4.36 -16.26 -3.09
N THR A 91 -4.85 -16.55 -1.91
CA THR A 91 -6.17 -17.13 -1.74
C THR A 91 -7.17 -15.98 -1.88
N ASP A 92 -8.00 -16.02 -2.91
CA ASP A 92 -9.08 -15.05 -3.05
C ASP A 92 -10.06 -15.25 -1.87
N ARG A 93 -10.08 -14.31 -0.94
CA ARG A 93 -10.92 -14.37 0.27
C ARG A 93 -12.42 -14.26 -0.05
N ALA A 94 -12.76 -13.82 -1.26
CA ALA A 94 -14.15 -13.64 -1.69
C ALA A 94 -14.82 -14.93 -2.20
N GLY A 95 -14.17 -16.09 -2.09
CA GLY A 95 -14.74 -17.36 -2.56
C GLY A 95 -14.86 -17.47 -4.09
N ILE A 96 -14.28 -16.53 -4.83
CA ILE A 96 -14.14 -16.63 -6.27
C ILE A 96 -12.99 -17.61 -6.52
N ALA A 97 -13.35 -18.84 -6.85
CA ALA A 97 -12.42 -19.92 -7.09
C ALA A 97 -11.41 -19.58 -8.21
N GLY A 98 -10.19 -19.27 -7.82
CA GLY A 98 -9.12 -19.04 -8.77
C GLY A 98 -7.82 -18.73 -8.06
N LYS A 99 -6.94 -19.72 -8.00
CA LYS A 99 -5.53 -19.51 -7.69
C LYS A 99 -4.99 -18.57 -8.76
N ARG A 100 -4.79 -17.29 -8.44
CA ARG A 100 -4.21 -16.33 -9.36
C ARG A 100 -2.71 -16.31 -9.15
N ASP A 101 -1.96 -16.89 -10.09
CA ASP A 101 -0.51 -16.75 -10.11
C ASP A 101 -0.18 -15.33 -10.61
N HIS A 102 0.24 -14.46 -9.68
CA HIS A 102 0.72 -13.12 -10.04
C HIS A 102 2.19 -13.17 -10.40
N VAL A 103 2.60 -12.35 -11.36
CA VAL A 103 4.02 -12.14 -11.60
C VAL A 103 4.67 -11.58 -10.34
N ARG A 104 5.66 -12.31 -9.87
CA ARG A 104 6.44 -11.93 -8.69
C ARG A 104 7.56 -11.00 -9.07
N VAL A 105 7.66 -9.89 -8.34
CA VAL A 105 8.81 -8.99 -8.39
C VAL A 105 9.67 -9.27 -7.17
N MET A 106 10.92 -9.71 -7.38
CA MET A 106 11.85 -10.01 -6.30
C MET A 106 12.45 -8.71 -5.76
N PHE A 107 11.70 -7.99 -4.95
CA PHE A 107 12.06 -6.64 -4.48
C PHE A 107 13.37 -6.61 -3.69
N LEU A 108 13.66 -7.62 -2.88
CA LEU A 108 14.89 -7.63 -2.06
C LEU A 108 16.19 -7.78 -2.88
N ARG A 109 16.09 -8.03 -4.18
CA ARG A 109 17.26 -8.01 -5.09
C ARG A 109 17.67 -6.60 -5.49
N ASP A 110 16.82 -5.62 -5.24
CA ASP A 110 17.05 -4.21 -5.56
C ASP A 110 17.20 -3.39 -4.27
N SER A 111 18.26 -2.58 -4.20
CA SER A 111 18.55 -1.78 -2.99
C SER A 111 17.52 -0.70 -2.73
N GLN A 112 16.92 -0.09 -3.77
CA GLN A 112 15.91 0.93 -3.61
C GLN A 112 14.60 0.32 -3.10
N ALA A 113 14.19 -0.82 -3.66
CA ALA A 113 13.02 -1.52 -3.20
C ALA A 113 13.20 -2.04 -1.76
N LYS A 114 14.39 -2.53 -1.42
CA LYS A 114 14.71 -2.90 -0.04
C LYS A 114 14.64 -1.70 0.92
N GLU A 115 15.14 -0.53 0.49
CA GLU A 115 15.03 0.72 1.26
C GLU A 115 13.57 1.11 1.50
N LEU A 116 12.71 1.00 0.48
CA LEU A 116 11.27 1.26 0.61
C LEU A 116 10.62 0.32 1.63
N ILE A 117 10.90 -0.98 1.56
CA ILE A 117 10.35 -1.98 2.48
C ILE A 117 10.75 -1.66 3.93
N HIS A 118 12.04 -1.39 4.17
CA HIS A 118 12.52 -1.01 5.49
C HIS A 118 11.86 0.28 5.99
N THR A 119 11.77 1.29 5.13
CA THR A 119 11.14 2.57 5.46
C THR A 119 9.66 2.39 5.81
N PHE A 120 8.90 1.63 5.01
CA PHE A 120 7.47 1.43 5.22
C PHE A 120 7.17 0.58 6.46
N LEU A 121 7.93 -0.47 6.73
CA LEU A 121 7.79 -1.23 7.97
C LEU A 121 8.08 -0.36 9.21
N ASN A 122 8.98 0.62 9.10
CA ASN A 122 9.23 1.58 10.17
C ASN A 122 8.09 2.59 10.40
N LEU A 123 7.13 2.75 9.47
CA LEU A 123 5.93 3.57 9.71
C LEU A 123 5.03 2.95 10.78
N VAL A 124 5.09 1.63 10.98
CA VAL A 124 4.34 0.97 12.05
C VAL A 124 4.89 1.41 13.42
N PRO A 125 4.04 1.92 14.33
CA PRO A 125 4.46 2.34 15.64
C PRO A 125 5.16 1.22 16.41
N PRO A 126 6.28 1.47 17.12
CA PRO A 126 7.02 0.42 17.83
C PRO A 126 6.18 -0.45 18.75
N GLY A 127 5.22 0.15 19.48
CA GLY A 127 4.32 -0.56 20.40
C GLY A 127 3.27 -1.44 19.70
N ARG A 128 3.15 -1.39 18.37
CA ARG A 128 2.21 -2.16 17.55
C ARG A 128 2.89 -3.13 16.59
N ARG A 129 4.23 -3.15 16.57
CA ARG A 129 5.02 -4.06 15.74
C ARG A 129 4.85 -5.48 16.24
N GLN A 130 4.58 -6.39 15.30
CA GLN A 130 4.67 -7.81 15.56
C GLN A 130 6.14 -8.22 15.54
N ALA A 131 6.54 -9.23 16.33
CA ALA A 131 7.91 -9.73 16.33
C ALA A 131 8.32 -10.25 14.95
N ASP A 132 7.38 -10.87 14.26
CA ASP A 132 7.53 -11.37 12.89
C ASP A 132 6.19 -11.28 12.13
N GLY A 133 6.26 -11.39 10.81
CA GLY A 133 5.07 -11.38 9.97
C GLY A 133 5.40 -11.31 8.48
N THR A 134 4.37 -11.03 7.71
CA THR A 134 4.49 -10.83 6.27
C THR A 134 4.12 -9.40 5.89
N PHE A 135 4.82 -8.92 4.86
CA PHE A 135 4.63 -7.61 4.27
C PHE A 135 4.34 -7.81 2.78
N GLY A 136 3.10 -7.56 2.40
CA GLY A 136 2.66 -7.62 1.01
C GLY A 136 3.00 -6.33 0.29
N VAL A 137 3.55 -6.44 -0.93
CA VAL A 137 3.81 -5.30 -1.80
C VAL A 137 3.10 -5.51 -3.11
N ASN A 138 2.15 -4.65 -3.44
CA ASN A 138 1.44 -4.66 -4.70
C ASN A 138 1.78 -3.40 -5.50
N LEU A 139 2.15 -3.57 -6.76
CA LEU A 139 2.26 -2.50 -7.72
C LEU A 139 0.99 -2.46 -8.55
N PHE A 140 0.31 -1.34 -8.59
CA PHE A 140 -0.88 -1.13 -9.39
C PHE A 140 -0.71 0.04 -10.35
N ARG A 141 -0.80 -0.23 -11.65
CA ARG A 141 -1.07 0.79 -12.65
C ARG A 141 -2.54 0.69 -13.02
N THR A 142 -3.27 1.71 -12.69
CA THR A 142 -4.71 1.80 -12.92
C THR A 142 -4.99 2.87 -13.96
N PHE A 143 -5.84 2.53 -14.93
CA PHE A 143 -6.35 3.46 -15.93
C PHE A 143 -7.83 3.66 -15.65
N THR A 144 -8.45 4.71 -16.04
CA THR A 144 -9.89 5.02 -15.93
C THR A 144 -10.75 4.19 -14.93
N ASN A 145 -11.85 4.71 -14.47
CA ASN A 145 -12.98 4.03 -13.79
C ASN A 145 -12.68 2.98 -12.70
N VAL A 146 -11.61 3.12 -11.93
CA VAL A 146 -11.45 2.27 -10.75
C VAL A 146 -12.33 2.80 -9.65
N VAL A 147 -13.52 2.24 -9.55
CA VAL A 147 -14.31 2.37 -8.34
C VAL A 147 -14.02 1.17 -7.48
N THR A 148 -13.39 1.37 -6.37
CA THR A 148 -13.27 0.31 -5.39
C THR A 148 -14.39 0.53 -4.37
N THR A 149 -15.37 -0.37 -4.33
CA THR A 149 -16.38 -0.36 -3.26
C THR A 149 -15.68 -0.35 -1.90
N PRO A 150 -16.15 0.43 -0.91
CA PRO A 150 -15.55 0.46 0.41
C PRO A 150 -15.43 -0.94 1.01
N HIS A 151 -14.22 -1.37 1.34
CA HIS A 151 -13.92 -2.70 1.85
C HIS A 151 -12.81 -2.66 2.89
N ASN A 152 -12.56 -3.77 3.51
CA ASN A 152 -11.51 -4.01 4.46
C ASN A 152 -10.71 -5.23 3.99
N ASP A 153 -9.38 -5.13 3.97
CA ASP A 153 -8.48 -6.21 3.54
C ASP A 153 -8.19 -7.21 4.67
N GLN A 154 -8.63 -6.91 5.89
CA GLN A 154 -8.38 -7.69 7.12
C GLN A 154 -6.89 -7.75 7.49
N GLU A 155 -6.15 -6.72 7.15
CA GLU A 155 -4.74 -6.54 7.48
C GLU A 155 -4.56 -5.72 8.78
N GLN A 156 -3.34 -5.68 9.32
CA GLN A 156 -3.04 -4.81 10.45
C GLN A 156 -2.94 -3.35 10.01
N PHE A 157 -2.12 -3.12 9.00
CA PHE A 157 -1.95 -1.80 8.39
C PHE A 157 -1.97 -1.90 6.87
N CYS A 158 -2.57 -0.91 6.23
CA CYS A 158 -2.42 -0.64 4.81
C CYS A 158 -1.61 0.64 4.60
N ILE A 159 -0.71 0.63 3.61
CA ILE A 159 0.13 1.76 3.23
C ILE A 159 -0.04 1.98 1.73
N PHE A 160 -0.50 3.15 1.33
CA PHE A 160 -0.63 3.52 -0.08
C PHE A 160 0.35 4.64 -0.39
N TYR A 161 1.16 4.46 -1.40
CA TYR A 161 2.15 5.41 -1.89
C TYR A 161 1.92 5.67 -3.38
N ILE A 162 1.76 6.93 -3.76
CA ILE A 162 1.53 7.31 -5.15
C ILE A 162 2.85 7.64 -5.83
N VAL A 163 3.19 6.84 -6.85
CA VAL A 163 4.42 7.01 -7.62
C VAL A 163 4.22 7.98 -8.79
N ASN A 164 3.08 7.84 -9.49
CA ASN A 164 2.78 8.70 -10.62
C ASN A 164 1.27 8.85 -10.81
N ARG A 165 0.87 9.96 -11.46
CA ARG A 165 -0.53 10.25 -11.71
C ARG A 165 -0.69 11.13 -12.94
N ILE A 166 -1.72 10.84 -13.73
CA ILE A 166 -2.22 11.65 -14.84
C ILE A 166 -3.72 11.77 -14.63
N GLY A 167 -4.26 12.98 -14.61
CA GLY A 167 -5.68 13.26 -14.40
C GLY A 167 -6.06 13.47 -12.95
N GLY A 168 -7.34 13.69 -12.73
CA GLY A 168 -7.99 13.92 -11.43
C GLY A 168 -8.64 12.66 -10.85
N GLY A 169 -9.48 12.86 -9.83
CA GLY A 169 -10.21 11.78 -9.15
C GLY A 169 -9.31 10.84 -8.35
N ALA A 170 -9.67 9.58 -8.24
CA ALA A 170 -8.99 8.57 -7.42
C ALA A 170 -8.67 9.07 -6.00
N GLU A 171 -9.59 9.85 -5.43
CA GLU A 171 -9.51 10.28 -4.04
C GLU A 171 -9.65 9.04 -3.15
N THR A 172 -8.65 8.80 -2.31
CA THR A 172 -8.74 7.78 -1.27
C THR A 172 -9.73 8.22 -0.21
N TYR A 173 -10.62 7.35 0.19
CA TYR A 173 -11.54 7.60 1.30
C TYR A 173 -11.47 6.49 2.35
N LEU A 174 -11.68 6.90 3.60
CA LEU A 174 -11.79 6.03 4.76
C LEU A 174 -13.14 6.28 5.42
N TYR A 175 -13.92 5.23 5.60
CA TYR A 175 -15.19 5.24 6.34
C TYR A 175 -15.05 4.47 7.64
N ARG A 176 -15.80 4.83 8.67
CA ARG A 176 -15.98 3.93 9.80
C ARG A 176 -16.74 2.67 9.34
N PRO A 177 -16.42 1.48 9.85
CA PRO A 177 -17.08 0.25 9.41
C PRO A 177 -18.61 0.29 9.58
N GLU A 178 -19.10 0.91 10.66
CA GLU A 178 -20.51 1.09 10.97
C GLU A 178 -21.27 1.99 9.99
N ASP A 179 -20.55 2.85 9.27
CA ASP A 179 -21.13 3.79 8.30
C ASP A 179 -21.29 3.18 6.89
N VAL A 180 -20.76 1.97 6.68
CA VAL A 180 -20.83 1.28 5.39
C VAL A 180 -21.59 -0.03 5.56
N PRO A 181 -22.88 -0.06 5.24
CA PRO A 181 -23.69 -1.27 5.30
C PRO A 181 -23.18 -2.32 4.30
N ASP A 182 -23.52 -3.60 4.53
CA ASP A 182 -23.15 -4.68 3.62
C ASP A 182 -23.80 -4.54 2.24
N GLN A 183 -24.91 -3.81 2.17
CA GLN A 183 -25.59 -3.47 0.92
C GLN A 183 -26.03 -2.00 0.96
N GLY A 184 -25.83 -1.31 -0.16
CA GLY A 184 -26.21 0.11 -0.31
C GLY A 184 -25.03 1.06 -0.20
N GLU A 185 -25.38 2.35 -0.16
CA GLU A 185 -24.40 3.44 -0.07
C GLU A 185 -24.01 3.71 1.39
N PRO A 186 -22.83 4.29 1.64
CA PRO A 186 -22.44 4.74 2.96
C PRO A 186 -23.49 5.69 3.57
N THR A 187 -23.69 5.58 4.88
CA THR A 187 -24.71 6.32 5.63
C THR A 187 -24.20 7.63 6.22
N ALA A 188 -22.89 7.86 6.16
CA ALA A 188 -22.22 9.08 6.63
C ALA A 188 -21.10 9.49 5.68
N ASP A 189 -20.59 10.71 5.85
CA ASP A 189 -19.39 11.16 5.15
C ASP A 189 -18.13 10.39 5.61
N PRO A 190 -17.15 10.18 4.71
CA PRO A 190 -15.90 9.52 5.09
C PRO A 190 -15.15 10.37 6.12
N VAL A 191 -14.47 9.72 7.07
CA VAL A 191 -13.57 10.39 8.04
C VAL A 191 -12.32 10.99 7.37
N LEU A 192 -11.98 10.48 6.20
CA LEU A 192 -10.97 11.03 5.30
C LEU A 192 -11.46 10.88 3.86
N ARG A 193 -11.29 11.94 3.09
CA ARG A 193 -11.36 11.95 1.62
C ARG A 193 -10.23 12.82 1.10
N HIS A 194 -9.25 12.19 0.45
CA HIS A 194 -8.03 12.87 0.03
C HIS A 194 -7.52 12.34 -1.31
N GLN A 195 -7.26 13.25 -2.24
CA GLN A 195 -6.57 12.93 -3.45
C GLN A 195 -5.06 12.89 -3.16
N LEU A 196 -4.50 11.69 -3.07
CA LEU A 196 -3.05 11.55 -2.90
C LEU A 196 -2.33 11.97 -4.19
N ASP A 197 -1.40 12.90 -4.06
CA ASP A 197 -0.51 13.32 -5.14
C ASP A 197 0.76 12.47 -5.22
N PRO A 198 1.49 12.48 -6.36
CA PRO A 198 2.77 11.77 -6.46
C PRO A 198 3.76 12.19 -5.37
N GLY A 199 4.24 11.21 -4.61
CA GLY A 199 5.11 11.41 -3.44
C GLY A 199 4.37 11.35 -2.11
N GLU A 200 3.04 11.46 -2.11
CA GLU A 200 2.24 11.32 -0.89
C GLU A 200 1.99 9.86 -0.50
N ILE A 201 1.87 9.66 0.79
CA ILE A 201 1.70 8.37 1.43
C ILE A 201 0.60 8.47 2.46
N ILE A 202 -0.28 7.48 2.49
CA ILE A 202 -1.18 7.25 3.62
C ILE A 202 -0.86 5.91 4.26
N ILE A 203 -0.84 5.87 5.59
CA ILE A 203 -0.88 4.64 6.37
C ILE A 203 -2.11 4.65 7.27
N PHE A 204 -2.80 3.54 7.39
CA PHE A 204 -3.97 3.41 8.25
C PHE A 204 -4.13 1.99 8.80
N GLU A 205 -4.77 1.88 9.97
CA GLU A 205 -5.20 0.61 10.55
C GLU A 205 -6.40 0.09 9.80
N ASP A 206 -6.23 -0.99 9.05
CA ASP A 206 -7.26 -1.50 8.16
C ASP A 206 -8.55 -1.92 8.89
N ARG A 207 -8.46 -2.42 10.11
CA ARG A 207 -9.65 -2.81 10.92
C ARG A 207 -10.53 -1.64 11.36
N LEU A 208 -9.97 -0.43 11.43
CA LEU A 208 -10.70 0.75 11.86
C LEU A 208 -11.49 1.40 10.73
N PHE A 209 -11.25 0.97 9.48
CA PHE A 209 -11.84 1.62 8.31
C PHE A 209 -12.26 0.63 7.23
N LYS A 210 -13.32 0.98 6.51
CA LYS A 210 -13.54 0.50 5.14
C LYS A 210 -12.99 1.54 4.19
N HIS A 211 -12.08 1.13 3.31
CA HIS A 211 -11.38 2.03 2.40
C HIS A 211 -11.73 1.77 0.94
N GLY A 212 -11.51 2.77 0.11
CA GLY A 212 -11.68 2.70 -1.34
C GLY A 212 -11.17 3.98 -2.01
N ALA A 213 -11.52 4.14 -3.27
CA ALA A 213 -11.16 5.34 -4.03
C ALA A 213 -12.27 5.74 -5.00
N THR A 214 -12.41 7.05 -5.27
CA THR A 214 -13.26 7.54 -6.35
C THR A 214 -12.70 7.14 -7.72
N PRO A 215 -13.51 7.17 -8.80
CA PRO A 215 -13.01 6.96 -10.16
C PRO A 215 -11.85 7.92 -10.51
N LEU A 216 -10.97 7.47 -11.40
CA LEU A 216 -10.02 8.36 -12.06
C LEU A 216 -10.76 9.22 -13.08
N GLU A 217 -10.35 10.48 -13.21
CA GLU A 217 -10.91 11.45 -14.13
C GLU A 217 -9.87 11.82 -15.18
N ALA A 218 -10.15 11.46 -16.44
CA ALA A 218 -9.26 11.79 -17.54
C ALA A 218 -9.25 13.31 -17.81
N PRO A 219 -8.08 13.92 -18.05
CA PRO A 219 -8.02 15.31 -18.50
C PRO A 219 -8.47 15.37 -19.96
N ASN A 220 -9.51 16.19 -20.29
CA ASN A 220 -9.94 16.51 -21.67
C ASN A 220 -9.71 15.39 -22.68
N ASP A 221 -10.55 14.45 -22.87
CA ASP A 221 -10.44 13.30 -23.82
C ASP A 221 -9.12 12.49 -23.76
N GLY A 222 -8.30 12.71 -22.75
CA GLY A 222 -7.04 12.00 -22.55
C GLY A 222 -7.20 10.69 -21.80
N ILE A 223 -6.07 10.13 -21.37
CA ILE A 223 -5.99 8.93 -20.54
C ILE A 223 -5.70 9.35 -19.10
N ALA A 224 -6.50 8.88 -18.16
CA ALA A 224 -6.14 8.94 -16.75
C ALA A 224 -5.24 7.74 -16.40
N MET A 225 -4.32 7.94 -15.48
CA MET A 225 -3.44 6.88 -14.98
C MET A 225 -3.00 7.16 -13.54
N ARG A 226 -2.94 6.13 -12.72
CA ARG A 226 -2.34 6.17 -11.40
C ARG A 226 -1.44 4.96 -11.20
N ASP A 227 -0.17 5.24 -10.86
CA ASP A 227 0.80 4.25 -10.40
C ASP A 227 0.88 4.33 -8.88
N ALA A 228 0.55 3.23 -8.22
CA ALA A 228 0.54 3.15 -6.78
C ALA A 228 1.25 1.90 -6.28
N VAL A 229 2.01 2.06 -5.19
CA VAL A 229 2.49 0.96 -4.36
C VAL A 229 1.50 0.81 -3.22
N VAL A 230 0.89 -0.36 -3.10
CA VAL A 230 -0.04 -0.70 -2.02
C VAL A 230 0.59 -1.81 -1.21
N CYS A 231 0.93 -1.48 0.03
CA CYS A 231 1.55 -2.43 0.95
C CYS A 231 0.59 -2.78 2.08
N THR A 232 0.70 -4.02 2.53
CA THR A 232 -0.07 -4.54 3.67
C THR A 232 0.87 -5.14 4.70
N VAL A 233 0.59 -4.87 5.98
CA VAL A 233 1.24 -5.53 7.11
C VAL A 233 0.23 -6.51 7.69
N ASP A 234 0.52 -7.80 7.61
CA ASP A 234 -0.41 -8.83 8.01
C ASP A 234 -0.48 -9.00 9.53
N TYR A 235 -1.60 -9.53 10.00
CA TYR A 235 -1.69 -10.03 11.37
C TYR A 235 -0.92 -11.35 11.53
N PRO A 236 -0.34 -11.61 12.72
CA PRO A 236 0.35 -12.86 12.99
C PRO A 236 -0.54 -14.06 12.69
N GLY A 237 0.01 -15.04 12.00
CA GLY A 237 -0.66 -16.31 11.73
C GLY A 237 -1.60 -16.36 10.54
N THR A 238 -1.85 -15.26 9.86
CA THR A 238 -2.75 -15.24 8.68
C THR A 238 -2.22 -16.07 7.51
N TYR A 239 -0.90 -16.13 7.33
CA TYR A 239 -0.25 -16.91 6.25
C TYR A 239 0.24 -18.29 6.67
N LEU A 240 0.45 -18.56 7.95
CA LEU A 240 0.90 -19.87 8.43
C LEU A 240 -0.21 -20.94 8.36
N ALA A 241 -1.47 -20.53 8.31
CA ALA A 241 -2.62 -21.43 8.18
C ALA A 241 -2.83 -22.00 6.76
N ALA A 242 -2.20 -21.43 5.75
CA ALA A 242 -2.34 -21.86 4.34
C ALA A 242 -1.26 -22.86 3.89
N ALA A 243 -0.33 -23.22 4.75
CA ALA A 243 0.79 -24.13 4.45
C ALA A 243 0.60 -25.57 4.94
N ASN A 244 -0.60 -25.95 5.46
CA ASN A 244 -0.96 -27.32 5.85
C ASN A 244 -1.97 -27.96 4.91
#